data_377909ca5473056a84c50b74a17c0d40
#
_entry.id   377909ca5473056a84c50b74a17c0d40
#
_cell.length_a   1.000
_cell.length_b   1.000
_cell.length_c   1.000
_cell.angle_alpha   90.00
_cell.angle_beta   90.00
_cell.angle_gamma   90.00
#
_symmetry.space_group_name_H-M   'P 1'
#
loop_
_entity.id
_entity.type
_entity.pdbx_description
1 polymer ?
#
loop_
_entity_poly.entity_id
_entity_poly.type
_entity_poly.pdbx_seq_one_letter_code
_entity_poly.pdbx_strand_id
1 'polypeptide(L)'
;MTEIDAKDAVLGRARVRESAELTEYYKDLAEIDTGALWTVANDIEPWEPTPKSDPIIWRHSDLRKQVLRAIDLVRPEDAGRRVIYLRNPRRQDVSAACGWLFSGLQVMKAGEKAGAHRHAASALRFIMEGTGAYTIVDGHKVELGCRDFVITPNGTW
;
A
#
# COMPACT_ATOMS: atom_id res chain seq x y z
N MET A 1 -20.31 3.59 -38.33
CA MET A 1 -19.98 3.32 -36.95
C MET A 1 -18.82 2.33 -36.96
N THR A 2 -17.67 2.70 -36.43
CA THR A 2 -16.48 1.82 -36.38
C THR A 2 -16.69 0.73 -35.32
N GLU A 3 -15.94 -0.38 -35.38
CA GLU A 3 -16.01 -1.45 -34.37
C GLU A 3 -15.69 -0.93 -32.95
N ILE A 4 -14.83 0.08 -32.85
CA ILE A 4 -14.50 0.79 -31.61
C ILE A 4 -15.72 1.53 -31.06
N ASP A 5 -16.51 2.19 -31.94
CA ASP A 5 -17.71 2.91 -31.53
C ASP A 5 -18.81 2.01 -30.96
N ALA A 6 -18.92 0.78 -31.48
CA ALA A 6 -19.89 -0.19 -30.99
C ALA A 6 -19.49 -0.72 -29.59
N LYS A 7 -18.21 -1.01 -29.35
CA LYS A 7 -17.70 -1.44 -28.04
C LYS A 7 -17.92 -0.37 -26.98
N ASP A 8 -17.59 0.87 -27.30
CA ASP A 8 -17.73 1.98 -26.33
C ASP A 8 -19.19 2.27 -25.96
N ALA A 9 -20.12 2.10 -26.89
CA ALA A 9 -21.56 2.23 -26.62
C ALA A 9 -22.09 1.12 -25.69
N VAL A 10 -21.59 -0.10 -25.84
CA VAL A 10 -21.96 -1.25 -24.98
C VAL A 10 -21.41 -1.08 -23.57
N LEU A 11 -20.29 -0.38 -23.42
CA LEU A 11 -19.59 -0.22 -22.14
C LEU A 11 -19.96 1.04 -21.38
N GLY A 12 -20.90 1.84 -21.89
CA GLY A 12 -21.33 3.06 -21.22
C GLY A 12 -20.24 4.13 -21.11
N ARG A 13 -19.22 4.13 -21.99
CA ARG A 13 -18.16 5.13 -21.98
C ARG A 13 -18.70 6.54 -22.16
N ALA A 14 -18.23 7.46 -21.35
CA ALA A 14 -18.54 8.86 -21.44
C ALA A 14 -17.99 9.46 -22.75
N ARG A 15 -18.86 10.09 -23.54
CA ARG A 15 -18.54 10.75 -24.83
C ARG A 15 -19.30 12.08 -24.94
N VAL A 16 -19.03 12.96 -24.03
CA VAL A 16 -19.65 14.28 -24.05
C VAL A 16 -18.98 15.13 -25.12
N ARG A 17 -19.78 15.77 -25.95
CA ARG A 17 -19.29 16.71 -26.93
C ARG A 17 -19.00 18.04 -26.25
N GLU A 18 -17.75 18.45 -26.25
CA GLU A 18 -17.32 19.71 -25.65
C GLU A 18 -17.99 20.91 -26.34
N SER A 19 -18.41 21.87 -25.54
CA SER A 19 -18.96 23.15 -25.95
C SER A 19 -18.48 24.28 -25.01
N ALA A 20 -18.62 25.53 -25.45
CA ALA A 20 -18.27 26.68 -24.62
C ALA A 20 -19.13 26.73 -23.34
N GLU A 21 -20.43 26.41 -23.46
CA GLU A 21 -21.34 26.35 -22.30
C GLU A 21 -20.94 25.26 -21.31
N LEU A 22 -20.49 24.12 -21.81
CA LEU A 22 -20.06 23.02 -20.96
C LEU A 22 -18.75 23.35 -20.25
N THR A 23 -17.85 24.05 -20.93
CA THR A 23 -16.61 24.55 -20.32
C THR A 23 -16.92 25.55 -19.16
N GLU A 24 -17.90 26.42 -19.35
CA GLU A 24 -18.34 27.33 -18.28
C GLU A 24 -18.98 26.57 -17.12
N TYR A 25 -19.84 25.60 -17.42
CA TYR A 25 -20.46 24.75 -16.43
C TYR A 25 -19.42 23.99 -15.57
N TYR A 26 -18.31 23.54 -16.15
CA TYR A 26 -17.24 22.90 -15.39
C TYR A 26 -16.55 23.86 -14.41
N LYS A 27 -16.45 25.15 -14.75
CA LYS A 27 -15.95 26.16 -13.82
C LYS A 27 -16.94 26.38 -12.65
N ASP A 28 -18.23 26.47 -12.95
CA ASP A 28 -19.26 26.58 -11.91
C ASP A 28 -19.23 25.39 -10.96
N LEU A 29 -19.04 24.19 -11.48
CA LEU A 29 -18.87 22.99 -10.64
C LEU A 29 -17.63 23.08 -9.75
N ALA A 30 -16.52 23.57 -10.29
CA ALA A 30 -15.27 23.70 -9.53
C ALA A 30 -15.39 24.73 -8.42
N GLU A 31 -16.17 25.81 -8.59
CA GLU A 31 -16.41 26.83 -7.56
C GLU A 31 -17.12 26.30 -6.30
N ILE A 32 -17.86 25.20 -6.44
CA ILE A 32 -18.54 24.51 -5.33
C ILE A 32 -17.88 23.17 -4.96
N ASP A 33 -16.59 23.02 -5.27
CA ASP A 33 -15.78 21.81 -4.98
C ASP A 33 -16.38 20.51 -5.53
N THR A 34 -17.01 20.57 -6.70
CA THR A 34 -17.58 19.41 -7.40
C THR A 34 -16.96 19.23 -8.78
N GLY A 35 -17.22 18.09 -9.41
CA GLY A 35 -16.78 17.80 -10.76
C GLY A 35 -17.76 16.88 -11.49
N ALA A 36 -17.69 16.89 -12.80
CA ALA A 36 -18.53 16.06 -13.65
C ALA A 36 -17.91 14.67 -13.83
N LEU A 37 -18.58 13.64 -13.36
CA LEU A 37 -18.05 12.27 -13.45
C LEU A 37 -17.67 11.86 -14.89
N TRP A 38 -18.43 12.28 -15.87
CA TRP A 38 -18.16 11.93 -17.29
C TRP A 38 -16.85 12.50 -17.82
N THR A 39 -16.22 13.48 -17.16
CA THR A 39 -14.90 14.00 -17.56
C THR A 39 -13.76 13.07 -17.13
N VAL A 40 -13.98 12.24 -16.14
CA VAL A 40 -12.98 11.33 -15.53
C VAL A 40 -13.41 9.85 -15.57
N ALA A 41 -14.63 9.56 -16.00
CA ALA A 41 -15.18 8.21 -15.96
C ALA A 41 -14.32 7.18 -16.70
N ASN A 42 -13.79 7.52 -17.86
CA ASN A 42 -12.96 6.62 -18.65
C ASN A 42 -11.58 6.34 -18.00
N ASP A 43 -11.11 7.22 -17.14
CA ASP A 43 -9.87 7.06 -16.39
C ASP A 43 -10.10 6.25 -15.11
N ILE A 44 -11.27 6.41 -14.47
CA ILE A 44 -11.67 5.68 -13.27
C ILE A 44 -12.03 4.23 -13.62
N GLU A 45 -12.74 4.05 -14.74
CA GLU A 45 -13.20 2.75 -15.25
C GLU A 45 -12.62 2.48 -16.64
N PRO A 46 -11.29 2.33 -16.78
CA PRO A 46 -10.68 2.08 -18.08
C PRO A 46 -11.12 0.73 -18.64
N TRP A 47 -11.27 0.65 -19.95
CA TRP A 47 -11.61 -0.59 -20.65
C TRP A 47 -10.62 -1.71 -20.39
N GLU A 48 -9.34 -1.39 -20.42
CA GLU A 48 -8.26 -2.31 -20.07
C GLU A 48 -7.62 -1.88 -18.76
N PRO A 49 -7.55 -2.78 -17.77
CA PRO A 49 -6.87 -2.46 -16.52
C PRO A 49 -5.41 -2.06 -16.79
N THR A 50 -5.02 -0.90 -16.29
CA THR A 50 -3.64 -0.43 -16.37
C THR A 50 -2.98 -0.58 -15.00
N PRO A 51 -2.33 -1.71 -14.71
CA PRO A 51 -1.73 -1.94 -13.41
C PRO A 51 -0.62 -0.90 -13.14
N LYS A 52 -0.67 -0.29 -11.98
CA LYS A 52 0.34 0.67 -11.52
C LYS A 52 1.57 0.01 -10.89
N SER A 53 1.59 -1.31 -10.80
CA SER A 53 2.67 -2.10 -10.22
C SER A 53 3.13 -3.16 -11.20
N ASP A 54 4.43 -3.39 -11.27
CA ASP A 54 4.99 -4.49 -12.07
C ASP A 54 5.00 -5.79 -11.27
N PRO A 55 4.88 -6.96 -11.92
CA PRO A 55 5.18 -8.23 -11.27
C PRO A 55 6.62 -8.24 -10.76
N ILE A 56 6.81 -8.59 -9.51
CA ILE A 56 8.14 -8.64 -8.89
C ILE A 56 8.24 -9.77 -7.87
N ILE A 57 9.40 -10.36 -7.75
CA ILE A 57 9.73 -11.35 -6.73
C ILE A 57 10.90 -10.82 -5.90
N TRP A 58 10.68 -10.65 -4.62
CA TRP A 58 11.74 -10.40 -3.64
C TRP A 58 12.18 -11.74 -3.04
N ARG A 59 13.37 -12.22 -3.40
CA ARG A 59 13.85 -13.49 -2.91
C ARG A 59 14.29 -13.39 -1.46
N HIS A 60 13.81 -14.29 -0.64
CA HIS A 60 14.14 -14.35 0.79
C HIS A 60 15.65 -14.38 1.04
N SER A 61 16.41 -15.16 0.24
CA SER A 61 17.87 -15.22 0.36
C SER A 61 18.57 -13.87 0.26
N ASP A 62 18.06 -12.98 -0.56
CA ASP A 62 18.62 -11.63 -0.78
C ASP A 62 18.16 -10.67 0.30
N LEU A 63 16.88 -10.70 0.62
CA LEU A 63 16.30 -9.89 1.70
C LEU A 63 16.96 -10.22 3.04
N ARG A 64 17.13 -11.50 3.37
CA ARG A 64 17.71 -11.93 4.63
C ARG A 64 19.10 -11.37 4.87
N LYS A 65 19.95 -11.35 3.84
CA LYS A 65 21.29 -10.74 3.92
C LYS A 65 21.22 -9.27 4.32
N GLN A 66 20.30 -8.51 3.73
CA GLN A 66 20.15 -7.09 4.02
C GLN A 66 19.52 -6.85 5.39
N VAL A 67 18.56 -7.66 5.78
CA VAL A 67 17.94 -7.61 7.11
C VAL A 67 19.00 -7.85 8.20
N LEU A 68 19.84 -8.87 8.05
CA LEU A 68 20.92 -9.15 9.01
C LEU A 68 21.95 -8.02 9.03
N ARG A 69 22.32 -7.48 7.87
CA ARG A 69 23.23 -6.33 7.80
C ARG A 69 22.66 -5.08 8.50
N ALA A 70 21.37 -4.86 8.43
CA ALA A 70 20.72 -3.75 9.13
C ALA A 70 20.87 -3.83 10.67
N ILE A 71 21.04 -5.03 11.21
CA ILE A 71 21.31 -5.25 12.63
C ILE A 71 22.61 -4.54 13.08
N ASP A 72 23.63 -4.60 12.22
CA ASP A 72 24.95 -4.07 12.55
C ASP A 72 25.07 -2.55 12.25
N LEU A 73 24.25 -2.06 11.32
CA LEU A 73 24.34 -0.69 10.83
C LEU A 73 23.38 0.29 11.52
N VAL A 74 22.26 -0.20 12.04
CA VAL A 74 21.17 0.67 12.52
C VAL A 74 20.73 0.24 13.92
N ARG A 75 20.82 1.16 14.87
CA ARG A 75 20.29 0.92 16.22
C ARG A 75 18.77 1.11 16.26
N PRO A 76 18.04 0.33 17.08
CA PRO A 76 16.58 0.50 17.21
C PRO A 76 16.18 1.91 17.64
N GLU A 77 16.95 2.55 18.51
CA GLU A 77 16.71 3.89 19.03
C GLU A 77 16.73 4.95 17.90
N ASP A 78 17.60 4.77 16.91
CA ASP A 78 17.75 5.70 15.80
C ASP A 78 16.65 5.51 14.73
N ALA A 79 16.23 4.27 14.52
CA ALA A 79 15.22 3.92 13.51
C ALA A 79 13.78 3.86 14.05
N GLY A 80 13.60 3.86 15.38
CA GLY A 80 12.34 3.48 16.01
C GLY A 80 11.97 2.01 15.74
N ARG A 81 12.19 1.56 14.53
CA ARG A 81 12.02 0.15 14.09
C ARG A 81 12.92 -0.15 12.91
N ARG A 82 13.68 -1.23 12.97
CA ARG A 82 14.46 -1.71 11.81
C ARG A 82 13.56 -2.51 10.88
N VAL A 83 13.02 -1.84 9.89
CA VAL A 83 12.18 -2.43 8.84
C VAL A 83 12.77 -2.14 7.48
N ILE A 84 13.02 -3.17 6.69
CA ILE A 84 13.28 -3.04 5.27
C ILE A 84 11.96 -3.23 4.54
N TYR A 85 11.44 -2.18 3.95
CA TYR A 85 10.18 -2.26 3.22
C TYR A 85 10.38 -2.70 1.78
N LEU A 86 9.40 -3.39 1.23
CA LEU A 86 9.36 -3.85 -0.15
C LEU A 86 8.75 -2.76 -1.02
N ARG A 87 9.50 -2.29 -2.00
CA ARG A 87 9.06 -1.23 -2.91
C ARG A 87 8.94 -1.75 -4.33
N ASN A 88 7.77 -1.58 -4.92
CA ASN A 88 7.59 -1.88 -6.32
C ASN A 88 8.36 -0.87 -7.18
N PRO A 89 9.16 -1.30 -8.17
CA PRO A 89 10.00 -0.39 -8.95
C PRO A 89 9.19 0.62 -9.76
N ARG A 90 7.98 0.29 -10.17
CA ARG A 90 7.07 1.19 -10.89
C ARG A 90 6.37 2.20 -9.96
N ARG A 91 6.33 1.93 -8.65
CA ARG A 91 5.68 2.79 -7.66
C ARG A 91 6.71 3.67 -6.95
N GLN A 92 7.12 4.76 -7.63
CA GLN A 92 8.01 5.76 -7.04
C GLN A 92 7.27 6.79 -6.19
N ASP A 93 5.97 6.85 -6.33
CA ASP A 93 5.04 7.78 -5.67
C ASP A 93 4.74 7.41 -4.21
N VAL A 94 4.82 6.13 -3.87
CA VAL A 94 4.50 5.62 -2.53
C VAL A 94 5.42 4.48 -2.10
N SER A 95 5.57 4.31 -0.79
CA SER A 95 6.30 3.18 -0.19
C SER A 95 5.41 1.93 -0.12
N ALA A 96 5.03 1.39 -1.27
CA ALA A 96 4.13 0.25 -1.36
C ALA A 96 4.73 -0.92 -2.16
N ALA A 97 4.43 -2.14 -1.73
CA ALA A 97 4.79 -3.36 -2.42
C ALA A 97 3.91 -3.55 -3.68
N CYS A 98 2.61 -3.34 -3.53
CA CYS A 98 1.68 -3.21 -4.65
C CYS A 98 0.41 -2.48 -4.19
N GLY A 99 -0.24 -1.75 -5.08
CA GLY A 99 -1.44 -0.98 -4.77
C GLY A 99 -1.26 -0.14 -3.49
N TRP A 100 -2.03 -0.42 -2.46
CA TRP A 100 -1.97 0.20 -1.15
C TRP A 100 -1.34 -0.69 -0.07
N LEU A 101 -0.75 -1.83 -0.46
CA LEU A 101 -0.15 -2.77 0.47
C LEU A 101 1.28 -2.35 0.80
N PHE A 102 1.49 -1.96 2.05
CA PHE A 102 2.82 -1.86 2.62
C PHE A 102 3.26 -3.23 3.10
N SER A 103 4.48 -3.64 2.76
CA SER A 103 5.09 -4.88 3.24
C SER A 103 6.57 -4.66 3.54
N GLY A 104 7.07 -5.35 4.54
CA GLY A 104 8.47 -5.24 4.92
C GLY A 104 8.91 -6.34 5.88
N LEU A 105 10.20 -6.43 6.09
CA LEU A 105 10.84 -7.34 7.04
C LEU A 105 11.39 -6.54 8.21
N GLN A 106 10.87 -6.79 9.39
CA GLN A 106 11.38 -6.23 10.64
C GLN A 106 12.37 -7.20 11.28
N VAL A 107 13.43 -6.68 11.82
CA VAL A 107 14.42 -7.46 12.58
C VAL A 107 14.70 -6.83 13.93
N MET A 108 14.77 -7.69 14.95
CA MET A 108 15.08 -7.32 16.32
C MET A 108 16.06 -8.33 16.92
N LYS A 109 16.96 -7.84 17.77
CA LYS A 109 17.81 -8.70 18.63
C LYS A 109 17.07 -9.02 19.94
N ALA A 110 17.56 -10.01 20.64
CA ALA A 110 17.12 -10.29 22.01
C ALA A 110 17.30 -9.05 22.90
N GLY A 111 16.27 -8.73 23.69
CA GLY A 111 16.26 -7.58 24.58
C GLY A 111 15.87 -6.23 23.94
N GLU A 112 15.82 -6.13 22.62
CA GLU A 112 15.37 -4.91 21.95
C GLU A 112 13.85 -4.73 22.04
N LYS A 113 13.42 -3.46 22.05
CA LYS A 113 12.01 -3.08 22.09
C LYS A 113 11.69 -2.13 20.94
N ALA A 114 10.59 -2.36 20.27
CA ALA A 114 9.99 -1.38 19.35
C ALA A 114 9.00 -0.51 20.14
N GLY A 115 9.04 0.79 19.94
CA GLY A 115 8.13 1.73 20.59
C GLY A 115 6.67 1.46 20.24
N ALA A 116 5.79 1.71 21.20
CA ALA A 116 4.34 1.64 20.96
C ALA A 116 3.92 2.66 19.89
N HIS A 117 3.00 2.27 19.03
CA HIS A 117 2.48 3.10 17.97
C HIS A 117 1.11 2.60 17.52
N ARG A 118 0.40 3.45 16.84
CA ARG A 118 -0.92 3.14 16.26
C ARG A 118 -0.96 3.65 14.82
N HIS A 119 -1.69 2.95 13.96
CA HIS A 119 -1.95 3.36 12.60
C HIS A 119 -3.36 2.99 12.17
N ALA A 120 -3.88 3.67 11.14
CA ALA A 120 -5.22 3.42 10.61
C ALA A 120 -5.34 2.07 9.88
N ALA A 121 -4.23 1.58 9.31
CA ALA A 121 -4.20 0.30 8.63
C ALA A 121 -4.19 -0.88 9.61
N SER A 122 -4.81 -1.99 9.25
CA SER A 122 -4.58 -3.27 9.91
C SER A 122 -3.17 -3.77 9.61
N ALA A 123 -2.57 -4.53 10.53
CA ALA A 123 -1.25 -5.12 10.36
C ALA A 123 -1.30 -6.64 10.42
N LEU A 124 -0.58 -7.26 9.51
CA LEU A 124 -0.31 -8.69 9.48
C LEU A 124 1.16 -8.91 9.83
N ARG A 125 1.45 -9.88 10.66
CA ARG A 125 2.80 -10.31 10.95
C ARG A 125 2.93 -11.81 10.76
N PHE A 126 3.87 -12.22 9.95
CA PHE A 126 4.29 -13.61 9.81
C PHE A 126 5.68 -13.75 10.42
N ILE A 127 5.82 -14.61 11.40
CA ILE A 127 7.08 -14.79 12.13
C ILE A 127 7.95 -15.79 11.36
N MET A 128 8.97 -15.28 10.71
CA MET A 128 9.83 -16.08 9.85
C MET A 128 10.91 -16.83 10.63
N GLU A 129 11.55 -16.15 11.57
CA GLU A 129 12.67 -16.67 12.37
C GLU A 129 12.60 -16.10 13.78
N GLY A 130 13.11 -16.83 14.76
CA GLY A 130 13.27 -16.39 16.14
C GLY A 130 12.33 -17.03 17.14
N THR A 131 12.61 -16.80 18.43
CA THR A 131 11.83 -17.29 19.57
C THR A 131 11.81 -16.25 20.68
N GLY A 132 10.80 -16.32 21.56
CA GLY A 132 10.73 -15.49 22.77
C GLY A 132 10.33 -14.03 22.52
N ALA A 133 9.93 -13.68 21.30
CA ALA A 133 9.37 -12.38 21.01
C ALA A 133 7.89 -12.31 21.44
N TYR A 134 7.40 -11.09 21.67
CA TYR A 134 5.98 -10.84 21.90
C TYR A 134 5.58 -9.46 21.39
N THR A 135 4.32 -9.26 21.19
CA THR A 135 3.70 -7.95 20.96
C THR A 135 2.63 -7.69 22.01
N ILE A 136 2.36 -6.41 22.28
CA ILE A 136 1.25 -6.01 23.15
C ILE A 136 0.27 -5.25 22.27
N VAL A 137 -0.99 -5.69 22.26
CA VAL A 137 -2.06 -5.07 21.49
C VAL A 137 -3.19 -4.73 22.44
N ASP A 138 -3.50 -3.45 22.59
CA ASP A 138 -4.50 -2.93 23.55
C ASP A 138 -4.34 -3.52 24.96
N GLY A 139 -3.09 -3.62 25.45
CA GLY A 139 -2.76 -4.17 26.76
C GLY A 139 -2.66 -5.70 26.84
N HIS A 140 -3.02 -6.42 25.78
CA HIS A 140 -2.92 -7.87 25.74
C HIS A 140 -1.59 -8.32 25.15
N LYS A 141 -0.84 -9.11 25.95
CA LYS A 141 0.43 -9.71 25.49
C LYS A 141 0.13 -10.91 24.58
N VAL A 142 0.70 -10.89 23.39
CA VAL A 142 0.65 -11.97 22.41
C VAL A 142 2.07 -12.46 22.15
N GLU A 143 2.35 -13.71 22.48
CA GLU A 143 3.63 -14.33 22.18
C GLU A 143 3.75 -14.68 20.70
N LEU A 144 4.97 -14.60 20.16
CA LEU A 144 5.27 -14.75 18.76
C LEU A 144 6.23 -15.91 18.56
N GLY A 145 5.72 -17.01 18.04
CA GLY A 145 6.52 -18.19 17.66
C GLY A 145 6.84 -18.21 16.16
N CYS A 146 7.92 -18.88 15.79
CA CYS A 146 8.26 -19.09 14.39
C CYS A 146 7.10 -19.77 13.63
N ARG A 147 6.72 -19.20 12.49
CA ARG A 147 5.58 -19.57 11.62
C ARG A 147 4.21 -19.12 12.14
N ASP A 148 4.14 -18.39 13.25
CA ASP A 148 2.89 -17.77 13.66
C ASP A 148 2.47 -16.67 12.69
N PHE A 149 1.17 -16.55 12.53
CA PHE A 149 0.52 -15.50 11.76
C PHE A 149 -0.36 -14.67 12.70
N VAL A 150 -0.02 -13.41 12.88
CA VAL A 150 -0.67 -12.52 13.83
C VAL A 150 -1.32 -11.36 13.11
N ILE A 151 -2.57 -11.10 13.44
CA ILE A 151 -3.34 -9.97 12.92
C ILE A 151 -3.51 -8.94 14.04
N THR A 152 -3.18 -7.70 13.75
CA THR A 152 -3.49 -6.55 14.59
C THR A 152 -4.54 -5.70 13.87
N PRO A 153 -5.75 -5.55 14.42
CA PRO A 153 -6.79 -4.74 13.83
C PRO A 153 -6.37 -3.27 13.67
N ASN A 154 -7.01 -2.57 12.76
CA ASN A 154 -6.81 -1.14 12.56
C ASN A 154 -7.18 -0.34 13.82
N GLY A 155 -6.46 0.74 14.08
CA GLY A 155 -6.73 1.66 15.18
C GLY A 155 -6.35 1.18 16.58
N THR A 156 -5.87 -0.07 16.74
CA THR A 156 -5.38 -0.59 18.04
C THR A 156 -3.97 -0.09 18.36
N TRP A 157 -3.65 -0.06 19.66
CA TRP A 157 -2.31 0.27 20.20
C TRP A 157 -1.41 -0.95 20.25
#